data_8098f87d94df099030a93d534761996b
#
_entry.id   8098f87d94df099030a93d534761996b
#
_cell.length_a   1.000
_cell.length_b   1.000
_cell.length_c   1.000
_cell.angle_alpha   90.00
_cell.angle_beta   90.00
_cell.angle_gamma   90.00
#
_symmetry.space_group_name_H-M   'P 1'
#
loop_
_entity.id
_entity.type
_entity.pdbx_description
1 polymer ?
#
loop_
_entity_poly.entity_id
_entity_poly.type
_entity_poly.pdbx_seq_one_letter_code
_entity_poly.pdbx_strand_id
1 'polypeptide(L)'
;MSDMTEEIIPLPAIPVSAGALIFDRKGRLLILKPTYKSGWTIPGGVMEADGESPWEACQREVREETGIEVSRGRLAAMDFRRPRPGRPGGIRFLFDCGQVSDGALAGLKLQPEEISESRLVPLPDALTLLRGPIRRRVRAATQGQGLVYLEDGHPV
;
A
#
# COMPACT_ATOMS: atom_id res chain seq x y z
N MET A 1 -7.32 46.80 -21.98
CA MET A 1 -7.17 45.72 -21.01
C MET A 1 -6.96 44.42 -21.77
N SER A 2 -5.75 43.89 -21.72
CA SER A 2 -5.50 42.58 -22.26
C SER A 2 -6.08 41.55 -21.31
N ASP A 3 -7.04 40.79 -21.81
CA ASP A 3 -7.54 39.61 -21.13
C ASP A 3 -6.44 38.56 -21.20
N MET A 4 -5.62 38.51 -20.15
CA MET A 4 -4.63 37.44 -19.99
C MET A 4 -5.39 36.22 -19.49
N THR A 5 -5.98 35.46 -20.42
CA THR A 5 -6.36 34.09 -20.14
C THR A 5 -5.06 33.34 -19.84
N GLU A 6 -4.84 33.03 -18.55
CA GLU A 6 -3.78 32.07 -18.19
C GLU A 6 -4.05 30.78 -18.97
N GLU A 7 -3.16 30.44 -19.89
CA GLU A 7 -3.19 29.12 -20.52
C GLU A 7 -3.01 28.10 -19.43
N ILE A 8 -4.07 27.36 -19.11
CA ILE A 8 -4.02 26.24 -18.16
C ILE A 8 -3.24 25.12 -18.85
N ILE A 9 -1.97 24.98 -18.49
CA ILE A 9 -1.14 23.85 -18.94
C ILE A 9 -1.71 22.59 -18.32
N PRO A 10 -2.14 21.59 -19.12
CA PRO A 10 -2.66 20.34 -18.56
C PRO A 10 -1.56 19.61 -17.78
N LEU A 11 -1.85 19.29 -16.52
CA LEU A 11 -0.96 18.49 -15.68
C LEU A 11 -1.37 17.01 -15.76
N PRO A 12 -0.40 16.09 -15.66
CA PRO A 12 -0.72 14.68 -15.65
C PRO A 12 -1.55 14.32 -14.40
N ALA A 13 -2.64 13.58 -14.60
CA ALA A 13 -3.42 13.01 -13.51
C ALA A 13 -2.97 11.56 -13.31
N ILE A 14 -2.26 11.30 -12.23
CA ILE A 14 -1.66 9.99 -11.95
C ILE A 14 -2.32 9.40 -10.70
N PRO A 15 -2.92 8.18 -10.78
CA PRO A 15 -3.46 7.52 -9.61
C PRO A 15 -2.38 7.25 -8.57
N VAL A 16 -2.73 7.46 -7.30
CA VAL A 16 -1.85 7.18 -6.17
C VAL A 16 -2.51 6.15 -5.28
N SER A 17 -1.76 5.17 -4.83
CA SER A 17 -2.21 4.24 -3.80
C SER A 17 -1.18 4.14 -2.68
N ALA A 18 -1.62 3.70 -1.52
CA ALA A 18 -0.78 3.53 -0.36
C ALA A 18 -1.06 2.19 0.32
N GLY A 19 -0.01 1.48 0.69
CA GLY A 19 -0.08 0.22 1.41
C GLY A 19 0.70 0.28 2.71
N ALA A 20 0.41 -0.66 3.60
CA ALA A 20 1.01 -0.74 4.92
C ALA A 20 1.72 -2.08 5.15
N LEU A 21 2.94 -2.02 5.68
CA LEU A 21 3.58 -3.15 6.33
C LEU A 21 3.23 -3.10 7.81
N ILE A 22 2.52 -4.11 8.27
CA ILE A 22 2.10 -4.25 9.66
C ILE A 22 2.63 -5.58 10.20
N PHE A 23 3.40 -5.52 11.27
CA PHE A 23 4.03 -6.68 11.87
C PHE A 23 3.45 -6.94 13.26
N ASP A 24 3.46 -8.21 13.68
CA ASP A 24 3.23 -8.55 15.07
C ASP A 24 4.54 -8.50 15.87
N ARG A 25 4.48 -8.81 17.15
CA ARG A 25 5.66 -8.80 18.04
C ARG A 25 6.73 -9.83 17.67
N LYS A 26 6.35 -10.87 16.92
CA LYS A 26 7.29 -11.89 16.44
C LYS A 26 7.89 -11.53 15.07
N GLY A 27 7.55 -10.34 14.53
CA GLY A 27 8.02 -9.90 13.22
C GLY A 27 7.29 -10.55 12.05
N ARG A 28 6.12 -11.17 12.28
CA ARG A 28 5.31 -11.74 11.21
C ARG A 28 4.49 -10.66 10.53
N LEU A 29 4.42 -10.72 9.21
CA LEU A 29 3.71 -9.74 8.39
C LEU A 29 2.23 -10.09 8.28
N LEU A 30 1.37 -9.08 8.45
CA LEU A 30 -0.05 -9.19 8.17
C LEU A 30 -0.30 -9.16 6.67
N ILE A 31 -0.88 -10.24 6.14
CA ILE A 31 -1.30 -10.33 4.75
C ILE A 31 -2.80 -10.59 4.68
N LEU A 32 -3.42 -10.11 3.60
CA LEU A 32 -4.86 -10.17 3.38
C LEU A 32 -5.16 -10.90 2.07
N LYS A 33 -6.27 -11.63 2.06
CA LYS A 33 -6.76 -12.28 0.85
C LYS A 33 -7.96 -11.50 0.30
N PRO A 34 -7.81 -10.84 -0.86
CA PRO A 34 -8.92 -10.12 -1.48
C PRO A 34 -10.00 -11.10 -1.98
N THR A 35 -11.25 -10.65 -1.99
CA THR A 35 -12.37 -11.43 -2.53
C THR A 35 -12.43 -11.40 -4.05
N TYR A 36 -11.88 -10.36 -4.68
CA TYR A 36 -12.03 -10.05 -6.11
C TYR A 36 -10.78 -10.36 -6.95
N LYS A 37 -9.73 -10.88 -6.34
CA LYS A 37 -8.45 -11.23 -7.00
C LYS A 37 -7.89 -12.50 -6.41
N SER A 38 -7.11 -13.23 -7.20
CA SER A 38 -6.31 -14.35 -6.69
C SER A 38 -5.06 -13.85 -5.96
N GLY A 39 -4.55 -14.66 -5.05
CA GLY A 39 -3.31 -14.39 -4.31
C GLY A 39 -3.51 -13.49 -3.10
N TRP A 40 -2.41 -13.22 -2.41
CA TRP A 40 -2.39 -12.45 -1.18
C TRP A 40 -1.85 -11.04 -1.44
N THR A 41 -2.28 -10.10 -0.59
CA THR A 41 -1.87 -8.71 -0.63
C THR A 41 -1.57 -8.21 0.80
N ILE A 42 -1.18 -6.94 0.90
CA ILE A 42 -1.07 -6.20 2.15
C ILE A 42 -2.22 -5.20 2.25
N PRO A 43 -2.54 -4.68 3.45
CA PRO A 43 -3.54 -3.62 3.57
C PRO A 43 -3.16 -2.39 2.75
N GLY A 44 -4.15 -1.78 2.10
CA GLY A 44 -3.95 -0.56 1.33
C GLY A 44 -4.98 -0.37 0.23
N GLY A 45 -4.92 0.75 -0.44
CA GLY A 45 -5.83 1.09 -1.53
C GLY A 45 -5.53 2.44 -2.16
N VAL A 46 -6.43 2.86 -3.04
CA VAL A 46 -6.29 4.08 -3.83
C VAL A 46 -6.62 5.32 -3.00
N MET A 47 -5.78 6.33 -3.13
CA MET A 47 -5.99 7.65 -2.54
C MET A 47 -7.24 8.30 -3.15
N GLU A 48 -8.07 8.92 -2.31
CA GLU A 48 -9.25 9.64 -2.76
C GLU A 48 -8.90 11.06 -3.21
N ALA A 49 -9.74 11.61 -4.11
CA ALA A 49 -9.47 12.89 -4.77
C ALA A 49 -9.94 14.12 -3.97
N ASP A 50 -10.19 13.97 -2.69
CA ASP A 50 -10.74 14.99 -1.80
C ASP A 50 -9.67 15.78 -1.02
N GLY A 51 -8.42 15.70 -1.43
CA GLY A 51 -7.28 16.28 -0.71
C GLY A 51 -6.62 15.32 0.26
N GLU A 52 -7.02 14.06 0.26
CA GLU A 52 -6.38 13.02 1.07
C GLU A 52 -4.91 12.83 0.69
N SER A 53 -4.02 12.80 1.67
CA SER A 53 -2.61 12.48 1.42
C SER A 53 -2.40 10.96 1.28
N PRO A 54 -1.28 10.50 0.70
CA PRO A 54 -0.95 9.07 0.68
C PRO A 54 -0.90 8.43 2.06
N TRP A 55 -0.42 9.15 3.08
CA TRP A 55 -0.43 8.63 4.45
C TRP A 55 -1.84 8.49 5.01
N GLU A 56 -2.69 9.50 4.81
CA GLU A 56 -4.09 9.45 5.22
C GLU A 56 -4.85 8.32 4.50
N ALA A 57 -4.56 8.11 3.21
CA ALA A 57 -5.12 6.98 2.46
C ALA A 57 -4.69 5.64 3.06
N CYS A 58 -3.41 5.50 3.43
CA CYS A 58 -2.91 4.31 4.10
C CYS A 58 -3.66 4.05 5.41
N GLN A 59 -3.79 5.07 6.27
CA GLN A 59 -4.50 4.95 7.54
C GLN A 59 -5.97 4.58 7.35
N ARG A 60 -6.65 5.21 6.41
CA ARG A 60 -8.05 4.95 6.10
C ARG A 60 -8.26 3.52 5.61
N GLU A 61 -7.47 3.08 4.63
CA GLU A 61 -7.59 1.74 4.06
C GLU A 61 -7.29 0.64 5.09
N VAL A 62 -6.26 0.83 5.92
CA VAL A 62 -5.96 -0.11 7.01
C VAL A 62 -7.15 -0.23 7.96
N ARG A 63 -7.74 0.89 8.36
CA ARG A 63 -8.90 0.90 9.24
C ARG A 63 -10.12 0.24 8.59
N GLU A 64 -10.41 0.56 7.33
CA GLU A 64 -11.55 -0.01 6.60
C GLU A 64 -11.40 -1.52 6.40
N GLU A 65 -10.22 -1.99 6.04
CA GLU A 65 -9.98 -3.39 5.72
C GLU A 65 -9.79 -4.28 6.95
N THR A 66 -9.25 -3.73 8.04
CA THR A 66 -8.81 -4.53 9.21
C THR A 66 -9.33 -4.06 10.56
N GLY A 67 -9.82 -2.83 10.65
CA GLY A 67 -10.18 -2.20 11.91
C GLY A 67 -9.00 -1.70 12.74
N ILE A 68 -7.76 -1.87 12.26
CA ILE A 68 -6.58 -1.41 12.97
C ILE A 68 -6.39 0.09 12.76
N GLU A 69 -6.10 0.81 13.85
CA GLU A 69 -5.67 2.20 13.82
C GLU A 69 -4.13 2.27 13.81
N VAL A 70 -3.56 2.77 12.70
CA VAL A 70 -2.12 3.00 12.60
C VAL A 70 -1.84 4.48 12.80
N SER A 71 -0.95 4.82 13.70
CA SER A 71 -0.62 6.20 14.07
C SER A 71 0.78 6.62 13.63
N ARG A 72 1.62 5.67 13.27
CA ARG A 72 3.00 5.91 12.82
C ARG A 72 3.29 5.09 11.58
N GLY A 73 4.01 5.72 10.64
CA GLY A 73 4.50 5.07 9.45
C GLY A 73 5.75 5.74 8.94
N ARG A 74 6.68 4.93 8.48
CA ARG A 74 7.87 5.38 7.77
C ARG A 74 7.70 5.01 6.30
N LEU A 75 7.89 5.97 5.40
CA LEU A 75 7.86 5.66 3.96
C LEU A 75 9.04 4.73 3.63
N ALA A 76 8.72 3.53 3.22
CA ALA A 76 9.71 2.46 2.97
C ALA A 76 9.98 2.25 1.48
N ALA A 77 9.00 2.47 0.63
CA ALA A 77 9.17 2.37 -0.82
C ALA A 77 8.19 3.28 -1.57
N MET A 78 8.63 3.76 -2.72
CA MET A 78 7.80 4.36 -3.76
C MET A 78 8.02 3.58 -5.05
N ASP A 79 6.93 3.18 -5.70
CA ASP A 79 6.98 2.41 -6.94
C ASP A 79 6.18 3.13 -8.02
N PHE A 80 6.85 3.60 -9.05
CA PHE A 80 6.20 4.19 -10.21
C PHE A 80 5.80 3.07 -11.17
N ARG A 81 4.49 2.95 -11.39
CA ARG A 81 3.92 1.95 -12.31
C ARG A 81 3.60 2.64 -13.64
N ARG A 82 4.24 2.21 -14.71
CA ARG A 82 3.97 2.78 -16.03
C ARG A 82 2.57 2.41 -16.51
N PRO A 83 1.85 3.35 -17.16
CA PRO A 83 0.60 3.03 -17.82
C PRO A 83 0.79 1.93 -18.86
N ARG A 84 -0.21 1.07 -18.99
CA ARG A 84 -0.29 0.01 -20.02
C ARG A 84 -1.73 -0.06 -20.52
N PRO A 85 -1.97 -0.66 -21.71
CA PRO A 85 -3.35 -0.83 -22.19
C PRO A 85 -4.25 -1.45 -21.12
N GLY A 86 -5.36 -0.78 -20.79
CA GLY A 86 -6.30 -1.20 -19.76
C GLY A 86 -5.84 -1.00 -18.32
N ARG A 87 -4.65 -0.41 -18.10
CA ARG A 87 -4.11 -0.14 -16.76
C ARG A 87 -3.51 1.27 -16.70
N PRO A 88 -4.07 2.16 -15.86
CA PRO A 88 -3.65 3.56 -15.83
C PRO A 88 -2.26 3.77 -15.22
N GLY A 89 -1.67 2.76 -14.59
CA GLY A 89 -0.42 2.93 -13.86
C GLY A 89 -0.63 3.67 -12.55
N GLY A 90 0.37 4.44 -12.13
CA GLY A 90 0.29 5.27 -10.94
C GLY A 90 1.51 5.15 -10.03
N ILE A 91 1.45 5.83 -8.90
CA ILE A 91 2.49 5.79 -7.87
C ILE A 91 1.96 4.98 -6.68
N ARG A 92 2.76 4.03 -6.23
CA ARG A 92 2.45 3.18 -5.06
C ARG A 92 3.38 3.55 -3.92
N PHE A 93 2.80 4.07 -2.85
CA PHE A 93 3.51 4.33 -1.59
C PHE A 93 3.42 3.11 -0.69
N LEU A 94 4.51 2.74 -0.05
CA LEU A 94 4.53 1.66 0.94
C LEU A 94 5.09 2.19 2.25
N PHE A 95 4.23 2.22 3.27
CA PHE A 95 4.60 2.66 4.61
C PHE A 95 4.86 1.48 5.53
N ASP A 96 5.98 1.52 6.23
CA ASP A 96 6.27 0.59 7.32
C ASP A 96 5.63 1.14 8.59
N CYS A 97 4.56 0.51 9.04
CA CYS A 97 3.82 0.89 10.24
C CYS A 97 4.32 0.17 11.50
N GLY A 98 5.37 -0.64 11.37
CA GLY A 98 6.01 -1.31 12.49
C GLY A 98 5.16 -2.39 13.15
N GLN A 99 5.43 -2.64 14.41
CA GLN A 99 4.74 -3.65 15.19
C GLN A 99 3.46 -3.07 15.80
N VAL A 100 2.39 -3.87 15.73
CA VAL A 100 1.13 -3.58 16.42
C VAL A 100 0.94 -4.58 17.55
N SER A 101 0.12 -4.21 18.54
CA SER A 101 -0.12 -5.05 19.72
C SER A 101 -0.89 -6.32 19.36
N ASP A 102 -0.69 -7.38 20.14
CA ASP A 102 -1.44 -8.61 19.99
C ASP A 102 -2.96 -8.38 20.18
N GLY A 103 -3.32 -7.43 21.04
CA GLY A 103 -4.71 -7.02 21.24
C GLY A 103 -5.35 -6.41 19.99
N ALA A 104 -4.60 -5.56 19.27
CA ALA A 104 -5.08 -5.00 18.01
C ALA A 104 -5.27 -6.09 16.96
N LEU A 105 -4.35 -7.05 16.88
CA LEU A 105 -4.42 -8.16 15.94
C LEU A 105 -5.53 -9.16 16.30
N ALA A 106 -5.77 -9.40 17.59
CA ALA A 106 -6.87 -10.24 18.03
C ALA A 106 -8.25 -9.60 17.75
N GLY A 107 -8.30 -8.28 17.67
CA GLY A 107 -9.51 -7.51 17.40
C GLY A 107 -9.75 -7.20 15.92
N LEU A 108 -9.07 -7.88 14.99
CA LEU A 108 -9.25 -7.66 13.56
C LEU A 108 -10.70 -7.82 13.14
N LYS A 109 -11.19 -6.82 12.40
CA LYS A 109 -12.51 -6.83 11.77
C LYS A 109 -12.32 -6.66 10.27
N LEU A 110 -12.31 -7.77 9.55
CA LEU A 110 -12.14 -7.75 8.10
C LEU A 110 -13.39 -7.17 7.42
N GLN A 111 -13.18 -6.40 6.35
CA GLN A 111 -14.23 -5.89 5.49
C GLN A 111 -14.69 -7.02 4.56
N PRO A 112 -15.85 -7.66 4.81
CA PRO A 112 -16.17 -8.94 4.15
C PRO A 112 -16.39 -8.83 2.64
N GLU A 113 -16.77 -7.65 2.14
CA GLU A 113 -16.95 -7.41 0.72
C GLU A 113 -15.64 -7.42 -0.04
N GLU A 114 -14.53 -7.06 0.61
CA GLU A 114 -13.24 -6.91 -0.03
C GLU A 114 -12.18 -7.92 0.43
N ILE A 115 -12.25 -8.35 1.69
CA ILE A 115 -11.25 -9.21 2.32
C ILE A 115 -11.90 -10.46 2.88
N SER A 116 -11.47 -11.63 2.40
CA SER A 116 -12.02 -12.91 2.84
C SER A 116 -11.24 -13.54 4.01
N GLU A 117 -9.95 -13.24 4.13
CA GLU A 117 -9.06 -13.89 5.09
C GLU A 117 -7.87 -13.01 5.43
N SER A 118 -7.33 -13.16 6.63
CA SER A 118 -6.07 -12.56 7.05
C SER A 118 -5.13 -13.61 7.62
N ARG A 119 -3.83 -13.40 7.48
CA ARG A 119 -2.80 -14.24 8.09
C ARG A 119 -1.65 -13.39 8.60
N LEU A 120 -1.02 -13.87 9.65
CA LEU A 120 0.27 -13.40 10.13
C LEU A 120 1.31 -14.45 9.77
N VAL A 121 2.23 -14.12 8.89
CA VAL A 121 3.23 -15.08 8.39
C VAL A 121 4.63 -14.49 8.47
N PRO A 122 5.65 -15.33 8.72
CA PRO A 122 7.03 -14.88 8.63
C PRO A 122 7.31 -14.25 7.27
N LEU A 123 8.14 -13.22 7.23
CA LEU A 123 8.39 -12.47 6.00
C LEU A 123 8.82 -13.34 4.81
N PRO A 124 9.71 -14.33 4.95
CA PRO A 124 10.07 -15.20 3.82
C PRO A 124 8.84 -15.93 3.23
N ASP A 125 7.93 -16.39 4.07
CA ASP A 125 6.71 -17.08 3.64
C ASP A 125 5.72 -16.09 3.01
N ALA A 126 5.60 -14.89 3.58
CA ALA A 126 4.77 -13.83 3.00
C ALA A 126 5.21 -13.52 1.57
N LEU A 127 6.51 -13.42 1.33
CA LEU A 127 7.05 -13.15 -0.01
C LEU A 127 6.70 -14.23 -1.03
N THR A 128 6.47 -15.46 -0.62
CA THR A 128 6.02 -16.53 -1.54
C THR A 128 4.52 -16.44 -1.84
N LEU A 129 3.73 -15.92 -0.91
CA LEU A 129 2.28 -15.84 -1.02
C LEU A 129 1.79 -14.56 -1.72
N LEU A 130 2.54 -13.46 -1.57
CA LEU A 130 2.18 -12.18 -2.15
C LEU A 130 2.22 -12.21 -3.69
N ARG A 131 1.32 -11.47 -4.31
CA ARG A 131 1.28 -11.29 -5.76
C ARG A 131 2.56 -10.60 -6.25
N GLY A 132 2.96 -10.90 -7.48
CA GLY A 132 4.25 -10.49 -8.05
C GLY A 132 4.63 -9.02 -7.87
N PRO A 133 3.79 -8.05 -8.28
CA PRO A 133 4.11 -6.63 -8.10
C PRO A 133 4.24 -6.24 -6.63
N ILE A 134 3.37 -6.75 -5.78
CA ILE A 134 3.39 -6.48 -4.33
C ILE A 134 4.60 -7.13 -3.69
N ARG A 135 4.90 -8.37 -4.08
CA ARG A 135 6.08 -9.10 -3.62
C ARG A 135 7.36 -8.31 -3.86
N ARG A 136 7.56 -7.82 -5.08
CA ARG A 136 8.75 -7.04 -5.44
C ARG A 136 8.89 -5.79 -4.57
N ARG A 137 7.79 -5.10 -4.36
CA ARG A 137 7.73 -3.87 -3.55
C ARG A 137 8.03 -4.15 -2.08
N VAL A 138 7.40 -5.16 -1.51
CA VAL A 138 7.61 -5.57 -0.11
C VAL A 138 9.05 -6.06 0.09
N ARG A 139 9.57 -6.85 -0.84
CA ARG A 139 10.96 -7.31 -0.78
C ARG A 139 11.92 -6.14 -0.77
N ALA A 140 11.77 -5.19 -1.67
CA ALA A 140 12.64 -4.00 -1.74
C ALA A 140 12.57 -3.19 -0.45
N ALA A 141 11.36 -2.97 0.08
CA ALA A 141 11.15 -2.20 1.30
C ALA A 141 11.75 -2.85 2.55
N THR A 142 11.82 -4.19 2.59
CA THR A 142 12.26 -4.93 3.77
C THR A 142 13.72 -5.36 3.72
N GLN A 143 14.33 -5.41 2.55
CA GLN A 143 15.75 -5.76 2.38
C GLN A 143 16.67 -4.54 2.39
N GLY A 144 16.15 -3.37 2.08
CA GLY A 144 16.92 -2.14 2.06
C GLY A 144 16.94 -1.42 3.40
N GLN A 145 17.85 -0.46 3.54
CA GLN A 145 17.85 0.51 4.63
C GLN A 145 17.36 1.85 4.09
N GLY A 146 16.29 2.38 4.71
CA GLY A 146 15.70 3.63 4.30
C GLY A 146 14.73 3.48 3.11
N LEU A 147 14.41 4.61 2.49
CA LEU A 147 13.47 4.68 1.39
C LEU A 147 14.06 4.11 0.11
N VAL A 148 13.32 3.24 -0.57
CA VAL A 148 13.69 2.69 -1.87
C VAL A 148 12.74 3.24 -2.95
N TYR A 149 13.29 3.78 -4.02
CA TYR A 149 12.53 4.17 -5.20
C TYR A 149 12.59 3.08 -6.26
N LEU A 150 11.43 2.72 -6.80
CA LEU A 150 11.28 1.66 -7.80
C LEU A 150 10.55 2.19 -9.03
N GLU A 151 10.82 1.56 -10.17
CA GLU A 151 10.00 1.68 -11.38
C GLU A 151 9.58 0.29 -11.83
N ASP A 152 8.27 0.07 -11.93
CA ASP A 152 7.66 -1.25 -12.19
C ASP A 152 8.20 -2.37 -11.27
N GLY A 153 8.47 -2.02 -10.02
CA GLY A 153 8.94 -2.94 -8.99
C GLY A 153 10.46 -3.20 -8.99
N HIS A 154 11.21 -2.47 -9.81
CA HIS A 154 12.66 -2.64 -9.93
C HIS A 154 13.40 -1.35 -9.50
N PRO A 155 14.50 -1.47 -8.75
CA PRO A 155 15.37 -0.32 -8.45
C PRO A 155 15.93 0.29 -9.73
N VAL A 156 16.13 1.61 -9.70
CA VAL A 156 16.76 2.36 -10.81
C VAL A 156 18.25 2.52 -10.62
#